data_4d2dc45ab6fe8f2f38db67dae4eeb46a
#
_entry.id   4d2dc45ab6fe8f2f38db67dae4eeb46a
#
_cell.length_a   1.000
_cell.length_b   1.000
_cell.length_c   1.000
_cell.angle_alpha   90.00
_cell.angle_beta   90.00
_cell.angle_gamma   90.00
#
_symmetry.space_group_name_H-M   'P 1'
#
loop_
_entity.id
_entity.type
_entity.pdbx_description
1 polymer ?
#
loop_
_entity_poly.entity_id
_entity_poly.type
_entity_poly.pdbx_seq_one_letter_code
_entity_poly.pdbx_strand_id
1 'polypeptide(L)'
;ILPLFHVGGLCIQTLPTLSVGGTVLLLSRFEANATLDAIERRRPTLTLQVPATLKALYELPRWPSADVSSLRAVWAGSSVLPPAALEGFHQRHIPVCNVYGSTETGPFSIALPPEHAHSHAGSCGWPAPGVEVKLCDPDGAEVPTGQVGELCIRAPNVAQRYWPDQPVVDPQGFFHSGDLARQARDGSFTVVGRSKDMIISGGENIYPAEIENALILHPLVSECAVVAQPDPRWGEVAVAVVVLAPGTHEGDGWAAPLQTHLATRLARYKQPRKWVAVQALPKTALGKVQKAALKALLSTDPPQASPA
;
A
#
# COMPACT_ATOMS: atom_id res chain seq x y z
N ILE A 1 13.26 -2.74 -12.64
CA ILE A 1 11.96 -3.39 -12.82
C ILE A 1 10.77 -2.47 -12.63
N LEU A 2 10.93 -1.33 -12.01
CA LEU A 2 9.90 -0.29 -11.98
C LEU A 2 10.13 0.72 -13.11
N PRO A 3 9.06 1.32 -13.69
CA PRO A 3 9.22 2.20 -14.84
C PRO A 3 9.95 3.49 -14.48
N LEU A 4 10.90 3.90 -15.32
CA LEU A 4 11.70 5.11 -15.11
C LEU A 4 10.94 6.42 -15.39
N PHE A 5 9.76 6.36 -16.01
CA PHE A 5 8.87 7.52 -16.15
C PHE A 5 8.12 7.87 -14.86
N HIS A 6 8.22 7.01 -13.83
CA HIS A 6 7.62 7.21 -12.52
C HIS A 6 8.71 7.54 -11.50
N VAL A 7 8.41 8.49 -10.58
CA VAL A 7 9.37 8.93 -9.54
C VAL A 7 9.89 7.78 -8.68
N GLY A 8 9.08 6.75 -8.40
CA GLY A 8 9.51 5.56 -7.67
C GLY A 8 10.68 4.86 -8.36
N GLY A 9 10.55 4.51 -9.64
CA GLY A 9 11.60 3.84 -10.40
C GLY A 9 12.83 4.71 -10.63
N LEU A 10 12.63 5.99 -10.93
CA LEU A 10 13.71 6.92 -11.23
C LEU A 10 14.45 7.41 -9.99
N CYS A 11 13.70 7.90 -8.99
CA CYS A 11 14.26 8.71 -7.91
C CYS A 11 14.56 7.93 -6.62
N ILE A 12 13.98 6.73 -6.39
CA ILE A 12 14.29 5.95 -5.17
C ILE A 12 15.64 5.24 -5.30
N GLN A 13 15.91 4.58 -6.42
CA GLN A 13 17.15 3.80 -6.58
C GLN A 13 18.00 4.22 -7.76
N THR A 14 17.42 4.50 -8.93
CA THR A 14 18.20 4.69 -10.16
C THR A 14 19.13 5.90 -10.05
N LEU A 15 18.61 7.09 -9.83
CA LEU A 15 19.44 8.30 -9.72
C LEU A 15 20.38 8.26 -8.52
N PRO A 16 19.94 7.89 -7.29
CA PRO A 16 20.85 7.79 -6.15
C PRO A 16 21.97 6.78 -6.37
N THR A 17 21.69 5.62 -6.98
CA THR A 17 22.72 4.63 -7.28
C THR A 17 23.77 5.19 -8.26
N LEU A 18 23.33 5.84 -9.32
CA LEU A 18 24.24 6.43 -10.32
C LEU A 18 25.04 7.60 -9.75
N SER A 19 24.44 8.43 -8.87
CA SER A 19 25.10 9.59 -8.29
C SER A 19 26.30 9.25 -7.40
N VAL A 20 26.32 8.02 -6.86
CA VAL A 20 27.46 7.51 -6.05
C VAL A 20 28.35 6.55 -6.82
N GLY A 21 28.22 6.48 -8.15
CA GLY A 21 29.04 5.61 -9.02
C GLY A 21 28.61 4.13 -8.98
N GLY A 22 27.43 3.81 -8.49
CA GLY A 22 26.90 2.45 -8.47
C GLY A 22 26.41 1.99 -9.84
N THR A 23 26.07 0.71 -9.94
CA THR A 23 25.57 0.08 -11.18
C THR A 23 24.06 -0.17 -11.06
N VAL A 24 23.31 0.21 -12.08
CA VAL A 24 21.87 -0.06 -12.20
C VAL A 24 21.64 -1.20 -13.19
N LEU A 25 20.94 -2.24 -12.75
CA LEU A 25 20.47 -3.34 -13.59
C LEU A 25 19.03 -3.03 -14.00
N LEU A 26 18.83 -2.70 -15.27
CA LEU A 26 17.52 -2.33 -15.80
C LEU A 26 16.93 -3.49 -16.60
N LEU A 27 15.75 -3.96 -16.21
CA LEU A 27 14.94 -4.89 -16.97
C LEU A 27 13.87 -4.13 -17.76
N SER A 28 13.53 -4.60 -18.95
CA SER A 28 12.54 -3.96 -19.83
C SER A 28 11.13 -3.96 -19.21
N ARG A 29 10.84 -4.98 -18.42
CA ARG A 29 9.57 -5.14 -17.66
C ARG A 29 9.80 -6.06 -16.48
N PHE A 30 8.88 -6.02 -15.52
CA PHE A 30 8.84 -7.04 -14.48
C PHE A 30 8.36 -8.37 -15.06
N GLU A 31 9.12 -9.41 -14.81
CA GLU A 31 8.77 -10.82 -14.98
C GLU A 31 9.45 -11.58 -13.84
N ALA A 32 8.67 -12.36 -13.08
CA ALA A 32 9.14 -12.91 -11.80
C ALA A 32 10.38 -13.82 -11.95
N ASN A 33 10.37 -14.76 -12.92
CA ASN A 33 11.51 -15.65 -13.16
C ASN A 33 12.73 -14.89 -13.66
N ALA A 34 12.58 -13.97 -14.63
CA ALA A 34 13.68 -13.16 -15.13
C ALA A 34 14.27 -12.25 -14.05
N THR A 35 13.43 -11.73 -13.15
CA THR A 35 13.88 -10.92 -12.01
C THR A 35 14.69 -11.77 -11.04
N LEU A 36 14.21 -12.98 -10.71
CA LEU A 36 14.94 -13.90 -9.83
C LEU A 36 16.25 -14.37 -10.45
N ASP A 37 16.26 -14.67 -11.74
CA ASP A 37 17.50 -14.98 -12.50
C ASP A 37 18.50 -13.83 -12.45
N ALA A 38 18.03 -12.58 -12.57
CA ALA A 38 18.89 -11.41 -12.46
C ALA A 38 19.48 -11.28 -11.04
N ILE A 39 18.69 -11.57 -9.99
CA ILE A 39 19.17 -11.56 -8.61
C ILE A 39 20.28 -12.62 -8.43
N GLU A 40 20.06 -13.85 -8.85
CA GLU A 40 21.03 -14.95 -8.70
C GLU A 40 22.31 -14.71 -9.48
N ARG A 41 22.20 -14.29 -10.77
CA ARG A 41 23.36 -14.19 -11.67
C ARG A 41 24.12 -12.89 -11.55
N ARG A 42 23.42 -11.77 -11.34
CA ARG A 42 24.01 -10.43 -11.32
C ARG A 42 24.25 -9.91 -9.91
N ARG A 43 23.71 -10.62 -8.91
CA ARG A 43 23.93 -10.38 -7.47
C ARG A 43 23.75 -8.91 -7.06
N PRO A 44 22.60 -8.25 -7.38
CA PRO A 44 22.33 -6.90 -6.91
C PRO A 44 22.25 -6.89 -5.38
N THR A 45 22.64 -5.78 -4.79
CA THR A 45 22.57 -5.58 -3.33
C THR A 45 21.23 -5.00 -2.89
N LEU A 46 20.55 -4.31 -3.78
CA LEU A 46 19.27 -3.64 -3.52
C LEU A 46 18.31 -3.90 -4.67
N THR A 47 17.02 -3.96 -4.36
CA THR A 47 15.95 -3.92 -5.36
C THR A 47 14.77 -3.10 -4.83
N LEU A 48 14.00 -2.50 -5.73
CA LEU A 48 12.77 -1.78 -5.41
C LEU A 48 11.58 -2.53 -6.01
N GLN A 49 10.60 -2.83 -5.17
CA GLN A 49 9.44 -3.64 -5.49
C GLN A 49 8.15 -2.90 -5.12
N VAL A 50 7.04 -3.42 -5.60
CA VAL A 50 5.70 -3.11 -5.10
C VAL A 50 5.08 -4.38 -4.52
N PRO A 51 4.02 -4.32 -3.69
CA PRO A 51 3.48 -5.52 -3.03
C PRO A 51 3.18 -6.68 -3.97
N ALA A 52 2.63 -6.38 -5.16
CA ALA A 52 2.31 -7.40 -6.16
C ALA A 52 3.58 -8.10 -6.71
N THR A 53 4.67 -7.37 -6.93
CA THR A 53 5.91 -7.95 -7.44
C THR A 53 6.68 -8.71 -6.36
N LEU A 54 6.61 -8.26 -5.08
CA LEU A 54 7.10 -9.02 -3.94
C LEU A 54 6.41 -10.40 -3.88
N LYS A 55 5.07 -10.39 -3.90
CA LYS A 55 4.27 -11.61 -3.88
C LYS A 55 4.65 -12.54 -5.03
N ALA A 56 4.68 -12.04 -6.26
CA ALA A 56 5.03 -12.83 -7.43
C ALA A 56 6.43 -13.46 -7.37
N LEU A 57 7.39 -12.85 -6.66
CA LEU A 57 8.72 -13.42 -6.46
C LEU A 57 8.70 -14.56 -5.44
N TYR A 58 8.15 -14.34 -4.24
CA TYR A 58 8.20 -15.39 -3.19
C TYR A 58 7.23 -16.55 -3.43
N GLU A 59 6.23 -16.39 -4.30
CA GLU A 59 5.34 -17.47 -4.73
C GLU A 59 5.95 -18.36 -5.84
N LEU A 60 7.10 -18.01 -6.41
CA LEU A 60 7.77 -18.87 -7.36
C LEU A 60 8.17 -20.20 -6.69
N PRO A 61 7.91 -21.37 -7.33
CA PRO A 61 8.29 -22.68 -6.79
C PRO A 61 9.79 -22.78 -6.46
N ARG A 62 10.64 -22.05 -7.18
CA ARG A 62 12.10 -22.04 -6.96
C ARG A 62 12.56 -21.04 -5.89
N TRP A 63 11.68 -20.17 -5.39
CA TRP A 63 12.05 -19.17 -4.39
C TRP A 63 12.76 -19.74 -3.15
N PRO A 64 12.31 -20.87 -2.55
CA PRO A 64 12.96 -21.41 -1.35
C PRO A 64 14.43 -21.81 -1.56
N SER A 65 14.81 -22.20 -2.79
CA SER A 65 16.17 -22.65 -3.12
C SER A 65 17.01 -21.63 -3.87
N ALA A 66 16.43 -20.51 -4.31
CA ALA A 66 17.14 -19.48 -5.07
C ALA A 66 18.21 -18.75 -4.23
N ASP A 67 19.37 -18.44 -4.83
CA ASP A 67 20.40 -17.65 -4.15
C ASP A 67 20.06 -16.14 -4.18
N VAL A 68 19.44 -15.67 -3.11
CA VAL A 68 19.12 -14.25 -2.90
C VAL A 68 20.03 -13.59 -1.86
N SER A 69 21.14 -14.24 -1.49
CA SER A 69 22.04 -13.79 -0.42
C SER A 69 22.77 -12.47 -0.72
N SER A 70 22.75 -12.01 -1.95
CA SER A 70 23.31 -10.70 -2.34
C SER A 70 22.44 -9.53 -1.89
N LEU A 71 21.13 -9.75 -1.68
CA LEU A 71 20.20 -8.69 -1.30
C LEU A 71 20.43 -8.25 0.16
N ARG A 72 20.85 -7.03 0.34
CA ARG A 72 21.02 -6.38 1.64
C ARG A 72 19.73 -5.75 2.15
N ALA A 73 18.90 -5.29 1.22
CA ALA A 73 17.57 -4.77 1.49
C ALA A 73 16.70 -4.79 0.22
N VAL A 74 15.39 -4.84 0.45
CA VAL A 74 14.37 -4.63 -0.58
C VAL A 74 13.58 -3.40 -0.19
N TRP A 75 13.63 -2.34 -1.01
CA TRP A 75 12.76 -1.20 -0.86
C TRP A 75 11.37 -1.54 -1.39
N ALA A 76 10.34 -1.13 -0.70
CA ALA A 76 8.96 -1.33 -1.13
C ALA A 76 8.12 -0.07 -0.88
N GLY A 77 7.17 0.21 -1.76
CA GLY A 77 6.33 1.41 -1.64
C GLY A 77 5.18 1.41 -2.64
N SER A 78 4.64 2.60 -2.93
CA SER A 78 3.51 2.88 -3.82
C SER A 78 2.12 2.52 -3.29
N SER A 79 1.99 1.68 -2.29
CA SER A 79 0.73 1.34 -1.63
C SER A 79 1.00 0.84 -0.22
N VAL A 80 -0.07 0.73 0.58
CA VAL A 80 0.03 0.12 1.90
C VAL A 80 0.59 -1.30 1.74
N LEU A 81 1.62 -1.61 2.53
CA LEU A 81 2.38 -2.84 2.43
C LEU A 81 1.86 -3.85 3.47
N PRO A 82 1.10 -4.88 3.06
CA PRO A 82 0.57 -5.86 4.01
C PRO A 82 1.70 -6.67 4.65
N PRO A 83 1.65 -6.95 5.96
CA PRO A 83 2.67 -7.78 6.63
C PRO A 83 2.91 -9.13 5.92
N ALA A 84 1.87 -9.76 5.40
CA ALA A 84 1.99 -10.99 4.63
C ALA A 84 2.87 -10.87 3.37
N ALA A 85 2.89 -9.69 2.74
CA ALA A 85 3.75 -9.48 1.57
C ALA A 85 5.25 -9.41 1.94
N LEU A 86 5.56 -9.20 3.21
CA LEU A 86 6.93 -9.12 3.73
C LEU A 86 7.48 -10.49 4.11
N GLU A 87 6.60 -11.42 4.49
CA GLU A 87 6.95 -12.67 5.16
C GLU A 87 7.92 -13.53 4.34
N GLY A 88 7.67 -13.68 3.04
CA GLY A 88 8.52 -14.48 2.15
C GLY A 88 9.98 -13.99 2.05
N PHE A 89 10.23 -12.69 2.30
CA PHE A 89 11.58 -12.12 2.37
C PHE A 89 12.14 -12.16 3.78
N HIS A 90 11.34 -11.83 4.79
CA HIS A 90 11.74 -11.82 6.19
C HIS A 90 12.14 -13.21 6.68
N GLN A 91 11.47 -14.29 6.26
CA GLN A 91 11.87 -15.68 6.54
C GLN A 91 13.27 -16.04 6.00
N ARG A 92 13.73 -15.29 4.99
CA ARG A 92 15.08 -15.41 4.42
C ARG A 92 16.05 -14.35 4.92
N HIS A 93 15.71 -13.67 6.02
CA HIS A 93 16.51 -12.59 6.65
C HIS A 93 16.79 -11.41 5.71
N ILE A 94 15.95 -11.19 4.70
CA ILE A 94 16.07 -10.03 3.80
C ILE A 94 15.13 -8.94 4.33
N PRO A 95 15.66 -7.78 4.79
CA PRO A 95 14.84 -6.70 5.27
C PRO A 95 14.04 -6.06 4.13
N VAL A 96 12.72 -5.94 4.31
CA VAL A 96 11.86 -5.18 3.41
C VAL A 96 11.56 -3.83 4.03
N CYS A 97 12.08 -2.80 3.41
CA CYS A 97 12.08 -1.42 3.88
C CYS A 97 10.96 -0.64 3.18
N ASN A 98 9.94 -0.26 3.93
CA ASN A 98 8.86 0.55 3.37
C ASN A 98 9.33 1.99 3.12
N VAL A 99 8.93 2.57 2.00
CA VAL A 99 9.16 3.98 1.68
C VAL A 99 7.84 4.66 1.35
N TYR A 100 7.69 5.87 1.84
CA TYR A 100 6.53 6.71 1.57
C TYR A 100 6.96 8.03 0.94
N GLY A 101 6.17 8.46 -0.04
CA GLY A 101 6.29 9.73 -0.73
C GLY A 101 5.38 9.79 -1.93
N SER A 102 5.33 10.94 -2.56
CA SER A 102 4.54 11.21 -3.75
C SER A 102 5.39 11.86 -4.83
N THR A 103 4.81 12.17 -5.98
CA THR A 103 5.47 12.97 -7.02
C THR A 103 5.81 14.36 -6.51
N GLU A 104 4.91 14.94 -5.72
CA GLU A 104 5.00 16.29 -5.19
C GLU A 104 6.06 16.44 -4.09
N THR A 105 6.26 15.40 -3.28
CA THR A 105 7.17 15.45 -2.12
C THR A 105 8.52 14.76 -2.37
N GLY A 106 8.69 14.18 -3.56
CA GLY A 106 9.72 13.18 -3.76
C GLY A 106 9.34 11.85 -3.11
N PRO A 107 9.79 10.72 -3.69
CA PRO A 107 9.29 9.40 -3.32
C PRO A 107 9.90 8.84 -2.03
N PHE A 108 10.76 9.59 -1.35
CA PHE A 108 11.51 9.16 -0.17
C PHE A 108 11.38 10.16 0.99
N SER A 109 10.12 10.55 1.30
CA SER A 109 9.85 11.51 2.39
C SER A 109 9.91 10.85 3.76
N ILE A 110 9.43 9.60 3.86
CA ILE A 110 9.50 8.77 5.08
C ILE A 110 10.05 7.41 4.66
N ALA A 111 10.95 6.84 5.44
CA ALA A 111 11.56 5.56 5.13
C ALA A 111 11.78 4.71 6.38
N LEU A 112 11.60 3.39 6.21
CA LEU A 112 11.92 2.39 7.23
C LEU A 112 13.35 1.87 6.98
N PRO A 113 14.32 2.15 7.86
CA PRO A 113 15.68 1.64 7.70
C PRO A 113 15.76 0.12 7.83
N PRO A 114 16.74 -0.54 7.17
CA PRO A 114 16.87 -2.00 7.18
C PRO A 114 16.96 -2.62 8.58
N GLU A 115 17.63 -1.96 9.50
CA GLU A 115 17.78 -2.41 10.89
C GLU A 115 16.48 -2.46 11.68
N HIS A 116 15.48 -1.72 11.24
CA HIS A 116 14.14 -1.67 11.84
C HIS A 116 13.07 -2.43 11.05
N ALA A 117 13.41 -3.01 9.89
CA ALA A 117 12.44 -3.61 8.98
C ALA A 117 11.61 -4.74 9.61
N HIS A 118 12.22 -5.55 10.48
CA HIS A 118 11.54 -6.64 11.18
C HIS A 118 10.69 -6.17 12.36
N SER A 119 11.21 -5.25 13.17
CA SER A 119 10.53 -4.76 14.38
C SER A 119 9.38 -3.80 14.07
N HIS A 120 9.41 -3.14 12.92
CA HIS A 120 8.42 -2.15 12.47
C HIS A 120 7.73 -2.55 11.17
N ALA A 121 7.50 -3.85 10.99
CA ALA A 121 6.82 -4.37 9.80
C ALA A 121 5.45 -3.69 9.59
N GLY A 122 5.23 -3.12 8.39
CA GLY A 122 4.02 -2.36 8.05
C GLY A 122 4.09 -0.85 8.34
N SER A 123 5.08 -0.39 9.12
CA SER A 123 5.37 1.05 9.25
C SER A 123 6.11 1.58 8.02
N CYS A 124 5.96 2.87 7.76
CA CYS A 124 6.81 3.59 6.79
C CYS A 124 8.13 4.09 7.42
N GLY A 125 8.32 3.91 8.73
CA GLY A 125 9.48 4.38 9.47
C GLY A 125 9.41 5.85 9.85
N TRP A 126 10.52 6.57 9.68
CA TRP A 126 10.73 7.94 10.15
C TRP A 126 10.96 8.91 8.98
N PRO A 127 10.71 10.22 9.20
CA PRO A 127 11.02 11.24 8.20
C PRO A 127 12.48 11.17 7.76
N ALA A 128 12.72 11.31 6.47
CA ALA A 128 14.07 11.42 5.93
C ALA A 128 14.77 12.72 6.42
N PRO A 129 16.11 12.78 6.43
CA PRO A 129 16.83 13.98 6.84
C PRO A 129 16.35 15.23 6.10
N GLY A 130 16.01 16.28 6.85
CA GLY A 130 15.51 17.55 6.30
C GLY A 130 14.03 17.54 5.88
N VAL A 131 13.31 16.46 6.13
CA VAL A 131 11.86 16.36 5.92
C VAL A 131 11.14 16.59 7.25
N GLU A 132 10.22 17.51 7.28
CA GLU A 132 9.29 17.73 8.38
C GLU A 132 7.94 17.13 8.05
N VAL A 133 7.40 16.37 9.01
CA VAL A 133 6.12 15.67 8.89
C VAL A 133 5.26 15.99 10.09
N LYS A 134 4.01 16.37 9.85
CA LYS A 134 2.97 16.50 10.88
C LYS A 134 1.70 15.78 10.44
N LEU A 135 0.86 15.41 11.40
CA LEU A 135 -0.47 14.87 11.15
C LEU A 135 -1.52 15.90 11.55
N CYS A 136 -2.41 16.24 10.61
CA CYS A 136 -3.41 17.29 10.81
C CYS A 136 -4.83 16.73 10.79
N ASP A 137 -5.71 17.34 11.56
CA ASP A 137 -7.15 17.16 11.46
C ASP A 137 -7.71 17.94 10.23
N PRO A 138 -9.02 17.83 9.92
CA PRO A 138 -9.63 18.58 8.81
C PRO A 138 -9.56 20.11 8.96
N ASP A 139 -9.39 20.64 10.15
CA ASP A 139 -9.27 22.07 10.43
C ASP A 139 -7.80 22.55 10.34
N GLY A 140 -6.85 21.65 10.05
CA GLY A 140 -5.43 21.93 9.91
C GLY A 140 -4.64 21.96 11.22
N ALA A 141 -5.28 21.65 12.36
CA ALA A 141 -4.59 21.52 13.64
C ALA A 141 -3.85 20.19 13.74
N GLU A 142 -2.67 20.21 14.38
CA GLU A 142 -1.89 19.01 14.59
C GLU A 142 -2.57 18.06 15.59
N VAL A 143 -2.71 16.77 15.22
CA VAL A 143 -3.33 15.77 16.08
C VAL A 143 -2.32 15.18 17.08
N PRO A 144 -2.76 14.78 18.28
CA PRO A 144 -1.91 14.11 19.26
C PRO A 144 -1.32 12.80 18.74
N THR A 145 -0.11 12.45 19.22
CA THR A 145 0.52 11.14 18.95
C THR A 145 -0.43 9.98 19.23
N GLY A 146 -0.51 9.05 18.29
CA GLY A 146 -1.40 7.89 18.34
C GLY A 146 -2.78 8.13 17.71
N GLN A 147 -3.16 9.37 17.42
CA GLN A 147 -4.35 9.66 16.64
C GLN A 147 -4.06 9.63 15.13
N VAL A 148 -5.11 9.43 14.35
CA VAL A 148 -5.03 9.47 12.89
C VAL A 148 -5.26 10.91 12.42
N GLY A 149 -4.38 11.39 11.54
CA GLY A 149 -4.51 12.67 10.86
C GLY A 149 -4.02 12.59 9.41
N GLU A 150 -4.30 13.63 8.65
CA GLU A 150 -3.74 13.80 7.31
C GLU A 150 -2.23 14.05 7.40
N LEU A 151 -1.47 13.33 6.60
CA LEU A 151 -0.03 13.44 6.53
C LEU A 151 0.37 14.65 5.72
N CYS A 152 0.94 15.66 6.39
CA CYS A 152 1.40 16.92 5.83
C CYS A 152 2.92 16.97 5.84
N ILE A 153 3.53 17.32 4.69
CA ILE A 153 4.98 17.21 4.48
C ILE A 153 5.56 18.55 4.04
N ARG A 154 6.66 18.95 4.67
CA ARG A 154 7.47 20.11 4.30
C ARG A 154 8.92 19.70 4.13
N ALA A 155 9.52 20.03 2.99
CA ALA A 155 10.94 19.82 2.72
C ALA A 155 11.39 20.70 1.55
N PRO A 156 12.70 20.95 1.38
CA PRO A 156 13.20 21.77 0.29
C PRO A 156 12.89 21.23 -1.12
N ASN A 157 12.69 19.93 -1.24
CA ASN A 157 12.38 19.23 -2.50
C ASN A 157 10.88 19.09 -2.79
N VAL A 158 10.00 19.58 -1.92
CA VAL A 158 8.55 19.59 -2.16
C VAL A 158 8.22 20.57 -3.29
N ALA A 159 7.42 20.09 -4.26
CA ALA A 159 6.94 20.92 -5.35
C ALA A 159 6.12 22.10 -4.80
N GLN A 160 6.39 23.31 -5.28
CA GLN A 160 5.70 24.51 -4.80
C GLN A 160 4.44 24.79 -5.61
N ARG A 161 4.41 24.38 -6.90
CA ARG A 161 3.33 24.68 -7.83
C ARG A 161 3.12 23.55 -8.84
N TYR A 162 1.86 23.35 -9.25
CA TYR A 162 1.53 22.62 -10.48
C TYR A 162 1.56 23.60 -11.67
N TRP A 163 1.83 23.07 -12.84
CA TRP A 163 1.71 23.82 -14.08
C TRP A 163 0.24 24.16 -14.38
N PRO A 164 -0.15 25.38 -14.85
CA PRO A 164 0.74 26.52 -15.10
C PRO A 164 1.11 27.34 -13.86
N ASP A 165 0.29 27.39 -12.80
CA ASP A 165 0.58 28.22 -11.61
C ASP A 165 -0.33 27.92 -10.40
N GLN A 166 -0.72 26.66 -10.19
CA GLN A 166 -1.55 26.29 -9.03
C GLN A 166 -0.65 25.94 -7.83
N PRO A 167 -0.80 26.61 -6.67
CA PRO A 167 -0.07 26.26 -5.46
C PRO A 167 -0.30 24.80 -5.03
N VAL A 168 0.76 24.13 -4.59
CA VAL A 168 0.77 22.75 -4.11
C VAL A 168 0.82 22.69 -2.58
N VAL A 169 1.43 23.71 -1.97
CA VAL A 169 1.62 23.79 -0.52
C VAL A 169 0.71 24.83 0.11
N ASP A 170 0.43 24.66 1.38
CA ASP A 170 -0.28 25.65 2.21
C ASP A 170 0.59 26.90 2.51
N PRO A 171 0.04 27.95 3.16
CA PRO A 171 0.82 29.15 3.51
C PRO A 171 2.00 28.89 4.45
N GLN A 172 2.03 27.75 5.17
CA GLN A 172 3.15 27.35 6.01
C GLN A 172 4.18 26.48 5.26
N GLY A 173 3.95 26.18 3.98
CA GLY A 173 4.83 25.40 3.13
C GLY A 173 4.63 23.89 3.25
N PHE A 174 3.54 23.41 3.85
CA PHE A 174 3.22 21.99 3.90
C PHE A 174 2.38 21.55 2.70
N PHE A 175 2.77 20.42 2.14
CA PHE A 175 1.97 19.68 1.18
C PHE A 175 0.99 18.77 1.92
N HIS A 176 -0.30 18.91 1.61
CA HIS A 176 -1.37 18.05 2.09
C HIS A 176 -1.51 16.82 1.19
N SER A 177 -1.11 15.67 1.69
CA SER A 177 -0.97 14.46 0.86
C SER A 177 -2.30 13.78 0.50
N GLY A 178 -3.35 14.05 1.26
CA GLY A 178 -4.60 13.29 1.21
C GLY A 178 -4.47 11.86 1.76
N ASP A 179 -3.30 11.48 2.27
CA ASP A 179 -3.08 10.20 2.93
C ASP A 179 -3.23 10.36 4.44
N LEU A 180 -3.91 9.41 5.08
CA LEU A 180 -4.10 9.36 6.52
C LEU A 180 -3.06 8.45 7.16
N ALA A 181 -2.46 8.91 8.25
CA ALA A 181 -1.44 8.17 8.95
C ALA A 181 -1.62 8.27 10.48
N ARG A 182 -0.93 7.41 11.19
CA ARG A 182 -0.78 7.44 12.65
C ARG A 182 0.70 7.52 12.99
N GLN A 183 1.07 8.36 13.94
CA GLN A 183 2.40 8.40 14.50
C GLN A 183 2.45 7.56 15.80
N ALA A 184 3.38 6.65 15.88
CA ALA A 184 3.64 5.87 17.09
C ALA A 184 4.47 6.68 18.10
N ARG A 185 4.56 6.19 19.35
CA ARG A 185 5.30 6.87 20.44
C ARG A 185 6.80 7.01 20.16
N ASP A 186 7.37 6.13 19.35
CA ASP A 186 8.78 6.17 18.92
C ASP A 186 9.02 7.11 17.73
N GLY A 187 7.97 7.79 17.27
CA GLY A 187 8.01 8.74 16.16
C GLY A 187 7.83 8.10 14.79
N SER A 188 7.71 6.78 14.67
CA SER A 188 7.47 6.11 13.38
C SER A 188 6.05 6.34 12.87
N PHE A 189 5.89 6.38 11.54
CA PHE A 189 4.60 6.62 10.87
C PHE A 189 4.07 5.35 10.22
N THR A 190 2.76 5.15 10.31
CA THR A 190 2.04 4.10 9.59
C THR A 190 0.89 4.72 8.80
N VAL A 191 0.90 4.57 7.49
CA VAL A 191 -0.20 5.00 6.61
C VAL A 191 -1.37 4.04 6.80
N VAL A 192 -2.56 4.58 7.08
CA VAL A 192 -3.78 3.79 7.33
C VAL A 192 -4.78 3.87 6.18
N GLY A 193 -4.61 4.79 5.24
CA GLY A 193 -5.47 4.91 4.07
C GLY A 193 -5.42 6.28 3.43
N ARG A 194 -6.41 6.56 2.58
CA ARG A 194 -6.61 7.88 1.98
C ARG A 194 -7.85 8.55 2.53
N SER A 195 -7.79 9.85 2.74
CA SER A 195 -8.91 10.65 3.23
C SER A 195 -10.16 10.47 2.36
N LYS A 196 -10.02 10.54 1.04
CA LYS A 196 -11.11 10.36 0.06
C LYS A 196 -11.66 8.93 -0.04
N ASP A 197 -10.95 7.94 0.47
CA ASP A 197 -11.34 6.53 0.44
C ASP A 197 -11.88 6.07 1.81
N MET A 198 -11.74 6.88 2.85
CA MET A 198 -12.29 6.63 4.18
C MET A 198 -13.82 6.49 4.09
N ILE A 199 -14.36 5.51 4.79
CA ILE A 199 -15.78 5.21 4.82
C ILE A 199 -16.33 5.71 6.14
N ILE A 200 -17.38 6.51 6.11
CA ILE A 200 -18.06 7.01 7.31
C ILE A 200 -19.35 6.23 7.52
N SER A 201 -19.33 5.26 8.42
CA SER A 201 -20.45 4.35 8.67
C SER A 201 -20.98 4.54 10.07
N GLY A 202 -22.20 5.10 10.18
CA GLY A 202 -22.84 5.36 11.49
C GLY A 202 -22.04 6.30 12.39
N GLY A 203 -21.27 7.23 11.80
CA GLY A 203 -20.41 8.17 12.52
C GLY A 203 -19.01 7.65 12.84
N GLU A 204 -18.70 6.39 12.49
CA GLU A 204 -17.39 5.79 12.72
C GLU A 204 -16.55 5.78 11.44
N ASN A 205 -15.27 6.09 11.57
CA ASN A 205 -14.31 6.06 10.46
C ASN A 205 -13.81 4.64 10.23
N ILE A 206 -13.99 4.14 9.02
CA ILE A 206 -13.49 2.84 8.57
C ILE A 206 -12.43 3.09 7.49
N TYR A 207 -11.26 2.53 7.69
CA TYR A 207 -10.14 2.63 6.75
C TYR A 207 -10.10 1.37 5.88
N PRO A 208 -10.39 1.45 4.56
CA PRO A 208 -10.43 0.30 3.67
C PRO A 208 -9.16 -0.57 3.73
N ALA A 209 -7.98 0.05 3.83
CA ALA A 209 -6.72 -0.68 3.88
C ALA A 209 -6.60 -1.63 5.09
N GLU A 210 -7.22 -1.30 6.22
CA GLU A 210 -7.23 -2.18 7.41
C GLU A 210 -7.99 -3.48 7.13
N ILE A 211 -9.10 -3.38 6.42
CA ILE A 211 -9.91 -4.54 6.01
C ILE A 211 -9.19 -5.32 4.91
N GLU A 212 -8.67 -4.62 3.90
CA GLU A 212 -7.92 -5.21 2.79
C GLU A 212 -6.71 -6.02 3.28
N ASN A 213 -5.95 -5.45 4.23
CA ASN A 213 -4.79 -6.12 4.84
C ASN A 213 -5.18 -7.38 5.63
N ALA A 214 -6.34 -7.37 6.28
CA ALA A 214 -6.84 -8.55 6.97
C ALA A 214 -7.34 -9.61 5.99
N LEU A 215 -8.06 -9.21 4.92
CA LEU A 215 -8.62 -10.12 3.93
C LEU A 215 -7.56 -10.85 3.12
N ILE A 216 -6.49 -10.15 2.71
CA ILE A 216 -5.43 -10.76 1.87
C ILE A 216 -4.67 -11.89 2.57
N LEU A 217 -4.77 -11.99 3.90
CA LEU A 217 -4.20 -13.09 4.69
C LEU A 217 -4.99 -14.39 4.55
N HIS A 218 -6.21 -14.35 4.02
CA HIS A 218 -7.04 -15.53 3.94
C HIS A 218 -6.75 -16.34 2.66
N PRO A 219 -6.57 -17.68 2.72
CA PRO A 219 -6.19 -18.49 1.56
C PRO A 219 -7.17 -18.44 0.38
N LEU A 220 -8.43 -18.13 0.62
CA LEU A 220 -9.44 -17.97 -0.44
C LEU A 220 -9.33 -16.64 -1.20
N VAL A 221 -8.47 -15.70 -0.78
CA VAL A 221 -8.35 -14.36 -1.36
C VAL A 221 -7.08 -14.27 -2.19
N SER A 222 -7.24 -14.10 -3.51
CA SER A 222 -6.12 -13.76 -4.40
C SER A 222 -5.86 -12.25 -4.38
N GLU A 223 -6.93 -11.44 -4.50
CA GLU A 223 -6.88 -9.98 -4.44
C GLU A 223 -8.14 -9.46 -3.77
N CYS A 224 -8.08 -8.28 -3.17
CA CYS A 224 -9.26 -7.62 -2.64
C CYS A 224 -9.14 -6.10 -2.72
N ALA A 225 -10.30 -5.45 -2.69
CA ALA A 225 -10.44 -4.01 -2.50
C ALA A 225 -11.70 -3.74 -1.69
N VAL A 226 -11.66 -2.71 -0.86
CA VAL A 226 -12.82 -2.27 -0.08
C VAL A 226 -13.18 -0.86 -0.50
N VAL A 227 -14.46 -0.65 -0.77
CA VAL A 227 -15.01 0.63 -1.19
C VAL A 227 -16.26 1.00 -0.40
N ALA A 228 -16.53 2.30 -0.32
CA ALA A 228 -17.79 2.80 0.24
C ALA A 228 -18.94 2.58 -0.74
N GLN A 229 -20.10 2.21 -0.22
CA GLN A 229 -21.37 2.28 -0.90
C GLN A 229 -22.39 3.04 -0.03
N PRO A 230 -23.21 3.94 -0.61
CA PRO A 230 -24.26 4.62 0.12
C PRO A 230 -25.23 3.62 0.81
N ASP A 231 -25.65 3.93 2.03
CA ASP A 231 -26.60 3.14 2.80
C ASP A 231 -27.57 4.05 3.54
N PRO A 232 -28.90 3.83 3.44
CA PRO A 232 -29.90 4.71 4.06
C PRO A 232 -29.84 4.78 5.59
N ARG A 233 -29.35 3.73 6.24
CA ARG A 233 -29.27 3.62 7.70
C ARG A 233 -27.95 4.13 8.26
N TRP A 234 -26.85 3.85 7.55
CA TRP A 234 -25.49 4.05 8.06
C TRP A 234 -24.74 5.20 7.40
N GLY A 235 -25.36 5.88 6.39
CA GLY A 235 -24.72 6.84 5.52
C GLY A 235 -23.89 6.12 4.45
N GLU A 236 -22.85 5.44 4.88
CA GLU A 236 -22.04 4.56 4.03
C GLU A 236 -21.82 3.21 4.69
N VAL A 237 -21.56 2.19 3.86
CA VAL A 237 -21.13 0.86 4.31
C VAL A 237 -19.93 0.38 3.51
N ALA A 238 -19.09 -0.40 4.17
CA ALA A 238 -17.97 -1.06 3.50
C ALA A 238 -18.47 -2.23 2.64
N VAL A 239 -18.03 -2.23 1.37
CA VAL A 239 -18.23 -3.33 0.42
C VAL A 239 -16.88 -3.96 0.15
N ALA A 240 -16.72 -5.25 0.47
CA ALA A 240 -15.54 -6.02 0.11
C ALA A 240 -15.71 -6.62 -1.28
N VAL A 241 -14.83 -6.25 -2.20
CA VAL A 241 -14.73 -6.80 -3.54
C VAL A 241 -13.52 -7.72 -3.60
N VAL A 242 -13.74 -8.99 -3.93
CA VAL A 242 -12.74 -10.05 -3.78
C VAL A 242 -12.54 -10.78 -5.09
N VAL A 243 -11.29 -10.99 -5.46
CA VAL A 243 -10.89 -11.98 -6.46
C VAL A 243 -10.55 -13.25 -5.69
N LEU A 244 -11.31 -14.31 -5.92
CA LEU A 244 -11.12 -15.58 -5.24
C LEU A 244 -9.86 -16.30 -5.74
N ALA A 245 -9.23 -17.07 -4.87
CA ALA A 245 -8.07 -17.87 -5.23
C ALA A 245 -8.46 -18.95 -6.26
N PRO A 246 -7.55 -19.37 -7.16
CA PRO A 246 -7.81 -20.43 -8.14
C PRO A 246 -8.36 -21.70 -7.50
N GLY A 247 -9.40 -22.26 -8.10
CA GLY A 247 -10.08 -23.47 -7.59
C GLY A 247 -11.18 -23.18 -6.55
N THR A 248 -11.39 -21.94 -6.15
CA THR A 248 -12.51 -21.55 -5.31
C THR A 248 -13.71 -21.17 -6.20
N HIS A 249 -14.88 -21.76 -5.93
CA HIS A 249 -16.09 -21.47 -6.68
C HIS A 249 -16.92 -20.37 -6.02
N GLU A 250 -17.50 -19.51 -6.85
CA GLU A 250 -18.51 -18.49 -6.47
C GLU A 250 -19.86 -19.15 -6.13
N GLY A 251 -19.87 -20.17 -5.27
CA GLY A 251 -21.11 -20.80 -4.80
C GLY A 251 -21.67 -20.07 -3.57
N ASP A 252 -22.91 -20.43 -3.18
CA ASP A 252 -23.52 -19.89 -1.96
C ASP A 252 -22.60 -20.13 -0.75
N GLY A 253 -22.28 -19.04 -0.04
CA GLY A 253 -21.53 -19.09 1.22
C GLY A 253 -20.01 -18.85 1.14
N TRP A 254 -19.42 -18.51 -0.02
CA TRP A 254 -17.98 -18.22 -0.14
C TRP A 254 -17.50 -17.08 0.79
N ALA A 255 -18.39 -16.12 1.12
CA ALA A 255 -18.05 -15.01 2.00
C ALA A 255 -18.04 -15.38 3.49
N ALA A 256 -18.72 -16.46 3.91
CA ALA A 256 -18.83 -16.83 5.32
C ALA A 256 -17.48 -17.12 6.00
N PRO A 257 -16.54 -17.87 5.40
CA PRO A 257 -15.20 -18.03 5.95
C PRO A 257 -14.45 -16.70 6.10
N LEU A 258 -14.60 -15.77 5.15
CA LEU A 258 -13.97 -14.46 5.17
C LEU A 258 -14.55 -13.56 6.28
N GLN A 259 -15.87 -13.62 6.49
CA GLN A 259 -16.54 -12.93 7.60
C GLN A 259 -16.02 -13.45 8.95
N THR A 260 -15.94 -14.76 9.13
CA THR A 260 -15.38 -15.39 10.33
C THR A 260 -13.93 -14.98 10.56
N HIS A 261 -13.13 -14.95 9.50
CA HIS A 261 -11.73 -14.52 9.57
C HIS A 261 -11.58 -13.06 10.03
N LEU A 262 -12.42 -12.16 9.50
CA LEU A 262 -12.40 -10.76 9.90
C LEU A 262 -12.95 -10.55 11.33
N ALA A 263 -13.92 -11.35 11.76
CA ALA A 263 -14.53 -11.23 13.09
C ALA A 263 -13.54 -11.39 14.24
N THR A 264 -12.47 -12.15 14.02
CA THR A 264 -11.40 -12.34 15.01
C THR A 264 -10.30 -11.26 14.96
N ARG A 265 -10.32 -10.37 13.96
CA ARG A 265 -9.24 -9.41 13.68
C ARG A 265 -9.69 -7.97 13.71
N LEU A 266 -10.96 -7.71 13.42
CA LEU A 266 -11.49 -6.36 13.28
C LEU A 266 -12.72 -6.14 14.17
N ALA A 267 -12.84 -4.93 14.69
CA ALA A 267 -14.04 -4.51 15.39
C ALA A 267 -15.28 -4.68 14.48
N ARG A 268 -16.42 -5.01 15.08
CA ARG A 268 -17.66 -5.34 14.35
C ARG A 268 -18.11 -4.24 13.37
N TYR A 269 -17.95 -2.97 13.72
CA TYR A 269 -18.38 -1.86 12.87
C TYR A 269 -17.51 -1.72 11.60
N LYS A 270 -16.26 -2.23 11.62
CA LYS A 270 -15.34 -2.21 10.48
C LYS A 270 -15.59 -3.34 9.47
N GLN A 271 -16.38 -4.36 9.84
CA GLN A 271 -16.59 -5.51 8.96
C GLN A 271 -17.47 -5.12 7.77
N PRO A 272 -17.11 -5.58 6.55
CA PRO A 272 -17.90 -5.33 5.34
C PRO A 272 -19.35 -5.84 5.52
N ARG A 273 -20.31 -5.02 5.11
CA ARG A 273 -21.73 -5.40 5.10
C ARG A 273 -22.17 -6.04 3.80
N LYS A 274 -21.39 -5.82 2.72
CA LYS A 274 -21.64 -6.40 1.42
C LYS A 274 -20.37 -7.03 0.88
N TRP A 275 -20.56 -8.10 0.11
CA TRP A 275 -19.50 -8.92 -0.44
C TRP A 275 -19.76 -9.16 -1.91
N VAL A 276 -18.76 -8.95 -2.75
CA VAL A 276 -18.85 -9.13 -4.20
C VAL A 276 -17.61 -9.89 -4.67
N ALA A 277 -17.81 -11.00 -5.36
CA ALA A 277 -16.75 -11.69 -6.07
C ALA A 277 -16.62 -11.11 -7.48
N VAL A 278 -15.38 -10.98 -7.96
CA VAL A 278 -15.07 -10.51 -9.31
C VAL A 278 -13.93 -11.33 -9.89
N GLN A 279 -13.86 -11.40 -11.22
CA GLN A 279 -12.78 -12.09 -11.94
C GLN A 279 -11.44 -11.35 -11.83
N ALA A 280 -11.47 -10.01 -11.83
CA ALA A 280 -10.30 -9.16 -11.72
C ALA A 280 -10.68 -7.77 -11.18
N LEU A 281 -9.76 -7.14 -10.45
CA LEU A 281 -9.90 -5.74 -10.03
C LEU A 281 -9.42 -4.80 -11.13
N PRO A 282 -10.11 -3.66 -11.39
CA PRO A 282 -9.62 -2.63 -12.30
C PRO A 282 -8.33 -2.01 -11.75
N LYS A 283 -7.27 -1.98 -12.56
CA LYS A 283 -5.95 -1.49 -12.16
C LYS A 283 -5.40 -0.46 -13.15
N THR A 284 -4.53 0.40 -12.64
CA THR A 284 -3.67 1.25 -13.47
C THR A 284 -2.56 0.43 -14.12
N ALA A 285 -1.82 1.01 -15.08
CA ALA A 285 -0.63 0.40 -15.67
C ALA A 285 0.47 0.03 -14.64
N LEU A 286 0.44 0.66 -13.47
CA LEU A 286 1.34 0.38 -12.33
C LEU A 286 0.79 -0.68 -11.35
N GLY A 287 -0.33 -1.32 -11.69
CA GLY A 287 -0.95 -2.36 -10.86
C GLY A 287 -1.78 -1.84 -9.66
N LYS A 288 -1.96 -0.52 -9.53
CA LYS A 288 -2.76 0.08 -8.45
C LYS A 288 -4.25 -0.05 -8.74
N VAL A 289 -5.03 -0.53 -7.77
CA VAL A 289 -6.49 -0.66 -7.89
C VAL A 289 -7.15 0.71 -8.07
N GLN A 290 -8.01 0.80 -9.08
CA GLN A 290 -8.79 2.00 -9.40
C GLN A 290 -10.13 1.97 -8.66
N LYS A 291 -10.16 2.41 -7.39
CA LYS A 291 -11.37 2.37 -6.55
C LYS A 291 -12.57 3.14 -7.15
N ALA A 292 -12.30 4.23 -7.88
CA ALA A 292 -13.36 4.98 -8.56
C ALA A 292 -14.06 4.14 -9.65
N ALA A 293 -13.28 3.43 -10.46
CA ALA A 293 -13.83 2.51 -11.48
C ALA A 293 -14.61 1.36 -10.82
N LEU A 294 -14.10 0.87 -9.69
CA LEU A 294 -14.77 -0.19 -8.93
C LEU A 294 -16.11 0.28 -8.35
N LYS A 295 -16.17 1.49 -7.78
CA LYS A 295 -17.43 2.10 -7.31
C LYS A 295 -18.45 2.25 -8.44
N ALA A 296 -18.01 2.66 -9.64
CA ALA A 296 -18.88 2.80 -10.80
C ALA A 296 -19.47 1.45 -11.24
N LEU A 297 -18.67 0.38 -11.29
CA LEU A 297 -19.14 -0.97 -11.60
C LEU A 297 -20.21 -1.46 -10.62
N LEU A 298 -20.01 -1.21 -9.31
CA LEU A 298 -20.97 -1.60 -8.27
C LEU A 298 -22.27 -0.77 -8.28
N SER A 299 -22.27 0.38 -8.93
CA SER A 299 -23.46 1.24 -9.05
C SER A 299 -24.34 0.87 -10.25
N THR A 300 -23.76 0.26 -11.29
CA THR A 300 -24.47 -0.15 -12.53
C THR A 300 -25.09 -1.54 -12.42
N ASP A 301 -24.53 -2.41 -11.58
CA ASP A 301 -25.06 -3.74 -11.32
C ASP A 301 -25.28 -3.87 -9.80
N PRO A 302 -26.52 -3.74 -9.27
CA PRO A 302 -26.76 -3.97 -7.86
C PRO A 302 -26.44 -5.43 -7.56
N PRO A 303 -25.46 -5.72 -6.66
CA PRO A 303 -25.09 -7.09 -6.35
C PRO A 303 -26.32 -7.83 -5.84
N GLN A 304 -26.56 -9.03 -6.35
CA GLN A 304 -27.52 -9.96 -5.75
C GLN A 304 -27.09 -10.16 -4.29
N ALA A 305 -27.86 -9.60 -3.38
CA ALA A 305 -27.59 -9.71 -1.95
C ALA A 305 -27.74 -11.18 -1.56
N SER A 306 -26.66 -11.84 -1.16
CA SER A 306 -26.77 -13.09 -0.40
C SER A 306 -27.53 -12.77 0.89
N PRO A 307 -28.61 -13.49 1.24
CA PRO A 307 -29.36 -13.27 2.46
C PRO A 307 -28.47 -13.51 3.68
N ALA A 308 -28.67 -12.67 4.69
CA ALA A 308 -28.00 -12.70 6.00
C ALA A 308 -28.34 -13.95 6.82
#